data_7909e5b1bcc19d617603ad535542ea9a
#
_entry.id   7909e5b1bcc19d617603ad535542ea9a
#
_cell.length_a   1.000
_cell.length_b   1.000
_cell.length_c   1.000
_cell.angle_alpha   90.00
_cell.angle_beta   90.00
_cell.angle_gamma   90.00
#
_symmetry.space_group_name_H-M   'P 1'
#
loop_
_entity.id
_entity.type
_entity.pdbx_description
1 polymer ?
#
loop_
_entity_poly.entity_id
_entity_poly.type
_entity_poly.pdbx_seq_one_letter_code
_entity_poly.pdbx_strand_id
1 'polypeptide(L)'
;MAQKTMEKNSFLKFFELLKDHFFSIVLLGSIFSLATVLVALACFGLAWVLVTFIGDYAIFNFFTFLPCVLLVPCMSAIIKIFRHFVTETPTMLWSDLRQAFKQNFLQSLLLGVVEYVAIVLVTIAYNYYSLAAAINSENILAQLGLGICLVFFFFLLLTFSYSLMMIVTLDLKFRKILKNSLIFCYLCLPRNVLLVISLGVWAAICFALVYVSAISGMAIVGGIVLM
;
A
#
# COMPACT_ATOMS: atom_id res chain seq x y z
N MET A 1 -3.77 -8.62 46.95
CA MET A 1 -2.50 -8.15 46.37
C MET A 1 -2.68 -8.04 44.87
N ALA A 2 -2.97 -6.86 44.38
CA ALA A 2 -3.11 -6.62 42.93
C ALA A 2 -1.70 -6.57 42.35
N GLN A 3 -1.37 -7.56 41.52
CA GLN A 3 -0.16 -7.61 40.75
C GLN A 3 -0.22 -6.45 39.73
N LYS A 4 0.55 -5.41 40.00
CA LYS A 4 0.81 -4.30 39.11
C LYS A 4 1.58 -4.88 37.93
N THR A 5 0.86 -5.37 36.91
CA THR A 5 1.44 -5.72 35.63
C THR A 5 2.05 -4.46 35.07
N MET A 6 3.38 -4.36 35.13
CA MET A 6 4.13 -3.32 34.44
C MET A 6 3.64 -3.31 32.99
N GLU A 7 3.06 -2.18 32.55
CA GLU A 7 2.79 -1.95 31.14
C GLU A 7 4.12 -2.08 30.41
N LYS A 8 4.34 -3.23 29.79
CA LYS A 8 5.47 -3.44 28.91
C LYS A 8 5.43 -2.33 27.85
N ASN A 9 6.53 -1.60 27.69
CA ASN A 9 6.66 -0.58 26.67
C ASN A 9 6.13 -1.14 25.33
N SER A 10 5.25 -0.43 24.67
CA SER A 10 4.61 -0.84 23.38
C SER A 10 5.64 -1.31 22.36
N PHE A 11 6.84 -0.76 22.42
CA PHE A 11 7.97 -1.13 21.58
C PHE A 11 8.49 -2.56 21.86
N LEU A 12 8.67 -2.94 23.13
CA LEU A 12 9.10 -4.30 23.51
C LEU A 12 8.04 -5.35 23.14
N LYS A 13 6.76 -5.01 23.34
CA LYS A 13 5.65 -5.87 22.95
C LYS A 13 5.61 -6.12 21.44
N PHE A 14 5.92 -5.11 20.64
CA PHE A 14 6.03 -5.26 19.19
C PHE A 14 7.13 -6.25 18.78
N PHE A 15 8.31 -6.19 19.39
CA PHE A 15 9.41 -7.11 19.07
C PHE A 15 9.14 -8.56 19.54
N GLU A 16 8.51 -8.75 20.69
CA GLU A 16 8.05 -10.07 21.12
C GLU A 16 7.07 -10.69 20.13
N LEU A 17 6.05 -9.93 19.72
CA LEU A 17 5.05 -10.34 18.74
C LEU A 17 5.70 -10.68 17.39
N LEU A 18 6.65 -9.87 16.95
CA LEU A 18 7.40 -10.11 15.72
C LEU A 18 8.21 -11.43 15.81
N LYS A 19 8.84 -11.68 16.94
CA LYS A 19 9.63 -12.91 17.17
C LYS A 19 8.74 -14.15 17.19
N ASP A 20 7.63 -14.09 17.94
CA ASP A 20 6.75 -15.25 18.16
C ASP A 20 5.99 -15.66 16.88
N HIS A 21 5.69 -14.68 16.01
CA HIS A 21 4.95 -14.91 14.76
C HIS A 21 5.80 -14.75 13.50
N PHE A 22 7.14 -14.71 13.60
CA PHE A 22 8.04 -14.42 12.50
C PHE A 22 7.76 -15.28 11.24
N PHE A 23 7.70 -16.58 11.39
CA PHE A 23 7.44 -17.49 10.26
C PHE A 23 6.07 -17.25 9.63
N SER A 24 5.06 -17.00 10.43
CA SER A 24 3.71 -16.72 9.95
C SER A 24 3.65 -15.40 9.16
N ILE A 25 4.36 -14.38 9.61
CA ILE A 25 4.46 -13.08 8.94
C ILE A 25 5.19 -13.23 7.61
N VAL A 26 6.32 -13.92 7.59
CA VAL A 26 7.09 -14.18 6.36
C VAL A 26 6.26 -14.98 5.35
N LEU A 27 5.55 -16.00 5.81
CA LEU A 27 4.69 -16.83 4.96
C LEU A 27 3.55 -16.02 4.36
N LEU A 28 2.84 -15.21 5.16
CA LEU A 28 1.78 -14.32 4.68
C LEU A 28 2.31 -13.29 3.68
N GLY A 29 3.47 -12.70 3.96
CA GLY A 29 4.16 -11.77 3.06
C GLY A 29 4.52 -12.42 1.72
N SER A 30 5.03 -13.65 1.75
CA SER A 30 5.38 -14.42 0.54
C SER A 30 4.15 -14.76 -0.30
N ILE A 31 3.06 -15.19 0.33
CA ILE A 31 1.78 -15.47 -0.36
C ILE A 31 1.23 -14.20 -1.01
N PHE A 32 1.26 -13.08 -0.28
CA PHE A 32 0.78 -11.81 -0.81
C PHE A 32 1.65 -11.32 -1.96
N SER A 33 2.97 -11.42 -1.86
CA SER A 33 3.92 -11.07 -2.93
C SER A 33 3.67 -11.90 -4.19
N LEU A 34 3.49 -13.22 -4.03
CA LEU A 34 3.18 -14.11 -5.14
C LEU A 34 1.84 -13.74 -5.81
N ALA A 35 0.80 -13.51 -5.01
CA ALA A 35 -0.50 -13.08 -5.52
C ALA A 35 -0.40 -11.76 -6.27
N THR A 36 0.38 -10.80 -5.76
CA THR A 36 0.62 -9.50 -6.40
C THR A 36 1.28 -9.66 -7.76
N VAL A 37 2.33 -10.49 -7.84
CA VAL A 37 3.04 -10.76 -9.11
C VAL A 37 2.11 -11.40 -10.12
N LEU A 38 1.34 -12.41 -9.74
CA LEU A 38 0.41 -13.12 -10.64
C LEU A 38 -0.69 -12.19 -11.16
N VAL A 39 -1.29 -11.39 -10.29
CA VAL A 39 -2.35 -10.43 -10.68
C VAL A 39 -1.77 -9.33 -11.57
N ALA A 40 -0.59 -8.80 -11.24
CA ALA A 40 0.08 -7.80 -12.07
C ALA A 40 0.39 -8.35 -13.47
N LEU A 41 0.98 -9.54 -13.57
CA LEU A 41 1.27 -10.18 -14.86
C LEU A 41 0.00 -10.39 -15.68
N ALA A 42 -1.10 -10.84 -15.06
CA ALA A 42 -2.38 -11.00 -15.75
C ALA A 42 -2.93 -9.67 -16.28
N CYS A 43 -2.90 -8.61 -15.48
CA CYS A 43 -3.37 -7.28 -15.88
C CYS A 43 -2.49 -6.67 -16.99
N PHE A 44 -1.17 -6.78 -16.87
CA PHE A 44 -0.24 -6.31 -17.92
C PHE A 44 -0.37 -7.10 -19.20
N GLY A 45 -0.53 -8.43 -19.14
CA GLY A 45 -0.79 -9.27 -20.29
C GLY A 45 -2.08 -8.88 -21.02
N LEU A 46 -3.17 -8.66 -20.29
CA LEU A 46 -4.43 -8.17 -20.84
C LEU A 46 -4.28 -6.76 -21.46
N ALA A 47 -3.58 -5.85 -20.78
CA ALA A 47 -3.31 -4.52 -21.29
C ALA A 47 -2.54 -4.58 -22.63
N TRP A 48 -1.51 -5.40 -22.70
CA TRP A 48 -0.72 -5.59 -23.91
C TRP A 48 -1.56 -6.10 -25.09
N VAL A 49 -2.37 -7.12 -24.84
CA VAL A 49 -3.28 -7.67 -25.87
C VAL A 49 -4.26 -6.60 -26.34
N LEU A 50 -4.89 -5.85 -25.44
CA LEU A 50 -5.86 -4.81 -25.80
C LEU A 50 -5.21 -3.65 -26.57
N VAL A 51 -4.00 -3.22 -26.20
CA VAL A 51 -3.27 -2.18 -26.93
C VAL A 51 -2.93 -2.64 -28.35
N THR A 52 -2.55 -3.90 -28.53
CA THR A 52 -2.25 -4.45 -29.87
C THR A 52 -3.49 -4.49 -30.77
N PHE A 53 -4.69 -4.72 -30.23
CA PHE A 53 -5.94 -4.75 -30.99
C PHE A 53 -6.56 -3.38 -31.24
N ILE A 54 -6.49 -2.46 -30.27
CA ILE A 54 -7.19 -1.17 -30.30
C ILE A 54 -6.26 -0.03 -30.72
N GLY A 55 -4.93 -0.19 -30.52
CA GLY A 55 -3.93 0.81 -30.90
C GLY A 55 -3.83 2.01 -29.94
N ASP A 56 -4.56 2.01 -28.82
CA ASP A 56 -4.60 3.14 -27.88
C ASP A 56 -3.83 2.81 -26.58
N TYR A 57 -2.72 3.51 -26.35
CA TYR A 57 -1.90 3.37 -25.14
C TYR A 57 -2.58 3.89 -23.86
N ALA A 58 -3.67 4.67 -23.95
CA ALA A 58 -4.42 5.09 -22.77
C ALA A 58 -4.99 3.88 -21.99
N ILE A 59 -5.31 2.80 -22.69
CA ILE A 59 -5.75 1.53 -22.10
C ILE A 59 -4.69 0.95 -21.17
N PHE A 60 -3.41 1.04 -21.53
CA PHE A 60 -2.31 0.54 -20.71
C PHE A 60 -2.28 1.24 -19.33
N ASN A 61 -2.41 2.56 -19.32
CA ASN A 61 -2.46 3.32 -18.08
C ASN A 61 -3.64 2.92 -17.17
N PHE A 62 -4.79 2.63 -17.78
CA PHE A 62 -5.96 2.15 -17.05
C PHE A 62 -5.69 0.81 -16.36
N PHE A 63 -5.11 -0.16 -17.06
CA PHE A 63 -4.83 -1.48 -16.51
C PHE A 63 -3.67 -1.52 -15.52
N THR A 64 -2.79 -0.53 -15.52
CA THR A 64 -1.64 -0.44 -14.60
C THR A 64 -2.06 -0.42 -13.13
N PHE A 65 -3.16 0.24 -12.80
CA PHE A 65 -3.65 0.36 -11.43
C PHE A 65 -4.72 -0.69 -11.06
N LEU A 66 -5.23 -1.45 -12.02
CA LEU A 66 -6.27 -2.45 -11.79
C LEU A 66 -5.85 -3.56 -10.79
N PRO A 67 -4.57 -4.02 -10.76
CA PRO A 67 -4.10 -4.96 -9.75
C PRO A 67 -4.37 -4.47 -8.33
N CYS A 68 -4.27 -3.17 -8.07
CA CYS A 68 -4.54 -2.60 -6.74
C CYS A 68 -5.95 -2.94 -6.27
N VAL A 69 -6.97 -2.85 -7.14
CA VAL A 69 -8.37 -3.16 -6.79
C VAL A 69 -8.52 -4.63 -6.39
N LEU A 70 -7.93 -5.54 -7.18
CA LEU A 70 -8.06 -6.98 -6.98
C LEU A 70 -7.32 -7.48 -5.74
N LEU A 71 -6.28 -6.77 -5.32
CA LEU A 71 -5.47 -7.14 -4.15
C LEU A 71 -6.04 -6.62 -2.82
N VAL A 72 -6.93 -5.63 -2.83
CA VAL A 72 -7.50 -5.05 -1.59
C VAL A 72 -8.20 -6.11 -0.72
N PRO A 73 -9.00 -7.06 -1.24
CA PRO A 73 -9.57 -8.12 -0.43
C PRO A 73 -8.51 -9.03 0.22
N CYS A 74 -7.41 -9.30 -0.48
CA CYS A 74 -6.29 -10.06 0.09
C CYS A 74 -5.62 -9.29 1.23
N MET A 75 -5.38 -7.98 1.04
CA MET A 75 -4.83 -7.10 2.08
C MET A 75 -5.73 -7.08 3.33
N SER A 76 -7.04 -6.94 3.17
CA SER A 76 -7.98 -6.95 4.29
C SER A 76 -7.95 -8.27 5.08
N ALA A 77 -7.82 -9.41 4.39
CA ALA A 77 -7.70 -10.70 5.02
C ALA A 77 -6.40 -10.84 5.85
N ILE A 78 -5.29 -10.39 5.30
CA ILE A 78 -3.99 -10.40 6.00
C ILE A 78 -4.03 -9.49 7.23
N ILE A 79 -4.58 -8.28 7.13
CA ILE A 79 -4.73 -7.35 8.26
C ILE A 79 -5.55 -8.01 9.39
N LYS A 80 -6.58 -8.79 9.06
CA LYS A 80 -7.37 -9.51 10.06
C LYS A 80 -6.53 -10.54 10.82
N ILE A 81 -5.65 -11.27 10.13
CA ILE A 81 -4.72 -12.20 10.77
C ILE A 81 -3.71 -11.48 11.67
N PHE A 82 -3.15 -10.36 11.21
CA PHE A 82 -2.29 -9.54 12.06
C PHE A 82 -3.00 -9.05 13.32
N ARG A 83 -4.29 -8.69 13.21
CA ARG A 83 -5.09 -8.35 14.37
C ARG A 83 -5.19 -9.52 15.36
N HIS A 84 -5.39 -10.76 14.89
CA HIS A 84 -5.42 -11.94 15.76
C HIS A 84 -4.09 -12.14 16.48
N PHE A 85 -2.96 -11.90 15.82
CA PHE A 85 -1.63 -11.95 16.47
C PHE A 85 -1.52 -10.90 17.60
N VAL A 86 -1.97 -9.67 17.35
CA VAL A 86 -1.93 -8.59 18.35
C VAL A 86 -2.86 -8.87 19.54
N THR A 87 -4.00 -9.54 19.30
CA THR A 87 -4.98 -9.90 20.35
C THR A 87 -4.70 -11.25 21.01
N GLU A 88 -3.58 -11.90 20.65
CA GLU A 88 -3.17 -13.19 21.21
C GLU A 88 -4.24 -14.30 21.06
N THR A 89 -5.09 -14.18 20.02
CA THR A 89 -6.10 -15.21 19.73
C THR A 89 -5.49 -16.37 18.96
N PRO A 90 -5.84 -17.64 19.32
CA PRO A 90 -5.32 -18.79 18.59
C PRO A 90 -5.76 -18.73 17.12
N THR A 91 -4.82 -18.88 16.20
CA THR A 91 -5.06 -18.74 14.76
C THR A 91 -4.70 -20.01 14.00
N MET A 92 -5.62 -20.45 13.13
CA MET A 92 -5.33 -21.42 12.07
C MET A 92 -5.17 -20.66 10.76
N LEU A 93 -3.93 -20.27 10.42
CA LEU A 93 -3.58 -19.33 9.36
C LEU A 93 -4.41 -19.49 8.07
N TRP A 94 -4.51 -20.70 7.54
CA TRP A 94 -5.16 -20.95 6.26
C TRP A 94 -6.68 -20.88 6.33
N SER A 95 -7.28 -21.44 7.38
CA SER A 95 -8.72 -21.37 7.62
C SER A 95 -9.18 -19.94 7.85
N ASP A 96 -8.46 -19.23 8.72
CA ASP A 96 -8.80 -17.86 9.12
C ASP A 96 -8.59 -16.89 7.97
N LEU A 97 -7.53 -17.06 7.16
CA LEU A 97 -7.29 -16.28 5.95
C LEU A 97 -8.45 -16.40 4.96
N ARG A 98 -8.88 -17.65 4.68
CA ARG A 98 -9.99 -17.93 3.77
C ARG A 98 -11.31 -17.35 4.28
N GLN A 99 -11.55 -17.48 5.58
CA GLN A 99 -12.76 -16.95 6.21
C GLN A 99 -12.74 -15.41 6.20
N ALA A 100 -11.61 -14.77 6.57
CA ALA A 100 -11.43 -13.33 6.55
C ALA A 100 -11.63 -12.75 5.15
N PHE A 101 -11.06 -13.40 4.13
CA PHE A 101 -11.23 -13.03 2.74
C PHE A 101 -12.71 -13.02 2.34
N LYS A 102 -13.45 -14.10 2.62
CA LYS A 102 -14.87 -14.21 2.26
C LYS A 102 -15.74 -13.18 2.99
N GLN A 103 -15.50 -12.94 4.28
CA GLN A 103 -16.30 -12.02 5.10
C GLN A 103 -16.19 -10.58 4.64
N ASN A 104 -14.99 -10.13 4.27
CA ASN A 104 -14.72 -8.73 3.94
C ASN A 104 -14.64 -8.46 2.45
N PHE A 105 -14.82 -9.48 1.61
CA PHE A 105 -14.59 -9.42 0.16
C PHE A 105 -15.28 -8.23 -0.51
N LEU A 106 -16.61 -8.12 -0.34
CA LEU A 106 -17.38 -7.09 -1.02
C LEU A 106 -17.03 -5.68 -0.56
N GLN A 107 -16.86 -5.48 0.75
CA GLN A 107 -16.55 -4.15 1.27
C GLN A 107 -15.13 -3.71 0.88
N SER A 108 -14.16 -4.61 0.93
CA SER A 108 -12.79 -4.32 0.51
C SER A 108 -12.66 -4.15 -1.00
N LEU A 109 -13.41 -4.90 -1.80
CA LEU A 109 -13.46 -4.69 -3.24
C LEU A 109 -14.04 -3.31 -3.60
N LEU A 110 -15.15 -2.93 -2.96
CA LEU A 110 -15.74 -1.59 -3.14
C LEU A 110 -14.76 -0.48 -2.74
N LEU A 111 -14.01 -0.67 -1.64
CA LEU A 111 -12.96 0.26 -1.24
C LEU A 111 -11.88 0.37 -2.33
N GLY A 112 -11.43 -0.76 -2.88
CA GLY A 112 -10.46 -0.79 -3.96
C GLY A 112 -10.94 -0.03 -5.21
N VAL A 113 -12.22 -0.18 -5.58
CA VAL A 113 -12.80 0.55 -6.72
C VAL A 113 -12.83 2.06 -6.46
N VAL A 114 -13.27 2.49 -5.28
CA VAL A 114 -13.31 3.92 -4.92
C VAL A 114 -11.92 4.52 -4.94
N GLU A 115 -10.95 3.83 -4.34
CA GLU A 115 -9.55 4.28 -4.31
C GLU A 115 -8.93 4.31 -5.71
N TYR A 116 -9.20 3.30 -6.54
CA TYR A 116 -8.77 3.26 -7.92
C TYR A 116 -9.26 4.48 -8.72
N VAL A 117 -10.56 4.79 -8.64
CA VAL A 117 -11.12 5.96 -9.32
C VAL A 117 -10.47 7.25 -8.83
N ALA A 118 -10.24 7.38 -7.51
CA ALA A 118 -9.59 8.55 -6.94
C ALA A 118 -8.12 8.68 -7.41
N ILE A 119 -7.36 7.59 -7.44
CA ILE A 119 -5.97 7.59 -7.94
C ILE A 119 -5.92 7.95 -9.43
N VAL A 120 -6.81 7.40 -10.25
CA VAL A 120 -6.88 7.73 -11.69
C VAL A 120 -7.15 9.22 -11.90
N LEU A 121 -8.09 9.80 -11.15
CA LEU A 121 -8.39 11.23 -11.23
C LEU A 121 -7.18 12.09 -10.83
N VAL A 122 -6.49 11.74 -9.77
CA VAL A 122 -5.26 12.44 -9.33
C VAL A 122 -4.15 12.31 -10.37
N THR A 123 -4.00 11.13 -10.98
CA THR A 123 -2.99 10.89 -12.04
C THR A 123 -3.28 11.73 -13.28
N ILE A 124 -4.53 11.84 -13.70
CA ILE A 124 -4.94 12.71 -14.82
C ILE A 124 -4.63 14.17 -14.50
N ALA A 125 -4.98 14.64 -13.31
CA ALA A 125 -4.69 16.01 -12.88
C ALA A 125 -3.19 16.27 -12.82
N TYR A 126 -2.40 15.34 -12.27
CA TYR A 126 -0.95 15.43 -12.21
C TYR A 126 -0.33 15.52 -13.62
N ASN A 127 -0.75 14.69 -14.56
CA ASN A 127 -0.27 14.72 -15.94
C ASN A 127 -0.61 16.06 -16.63
N TYR A 128 -1.80 16.57 -16.40
CA TYR A 128 -2.19 17.88 -16.92
C TYR A 128 -1.29 19.01 -16.41
N TYR A 129 -1.08 19.09 -15.08
CA TYR A 129 -0.24 20.13 -14.50
C TYR A 129 1.24 19.94 -14.82
N SER A 130 1.73 18.72 -14.95
CA SER A 130 3.11 18.42 -15.34
C SER A 130 3.38 18.88 -16.78
N LEU A 131 2.45 18.66 -17.70
CA LEU A 131 2.54 19.13 -19.07
C LEU A 131 2.50 20.67 -19.14
N ALA A 132 1.59 21.31 -18.41
CA ALA A 132 1.51 22.74 -18.33
C ALA A 132 2.79 23.40 -17.77
N ALA A 133 3.42 22.79 -16.77
CA ALA A 133 4.69 23.23 -16.20
C ALA A 133 5.87 23.00 -17.18
N ALA A 134 5.83 21.93 -17.97
CA ALA A 134 6.86 21.65 -18.99
C ALA A 134 6.82 22.66 -20.15
N ILE A 135 5.62 23.11 -20.55
CA ILE A 135 5.45 24.13 -21.62
C ILE A 135 5.90 25.52 -21.13
N ASN A 136 5.59 25.87 -19.89
CA ASN A 136 5.98 27.13 -19.30
C ASN A 136 6.44 26.92 -17.85
N SER A 137 7.77 26.87 -17.65
CA SER A 137 8.39 26.62 -16.34
C SER A 137 8.12 27.74 -15.32
N GLU A 138 7.74 28.94 -15.75
CA GLU A 138 7.40 30.07 -14.88
C GLU A 138 5.92 30.07 -14.45
N ASN A 139 5.15 29.10 -14.90
CA ASN A 139 3.73 29.01 -14.57
C ASN A 139 3.54 28.54 -13.12
N ILE A 140 3.45 29.49 -12.20
CA ILE A 140 3.27 29.26 -10.75
C ILE A 140 2.02 28.43 -10.47
N LEU A 141 0.92 28.63 -11.23
CA LEU A 141 -0.32 27.88 -11.05
C LEU A 141 -0.13 26.38 -11.37
N ALA A 142 0.66 26.06 -12.38
CA ALA A 142 0.95 24.66 -12.72
C ALA A 142 1.81 24.00 -11.63
N GLN A 143 2.81 24.71 -11.10
CA GLN A 143 3.66 24.20 -10.01
C GLN A 143 2.85 23.99 -8.71
N LEU A 144 1.99 24.95 -8.36
CA LEU A 144 1.07 24.79 -7.22
C LEU A 144 0.10 23.62 -7.43
N GLY A 145 -0.42 23.44 -8.64
CA GLY A 145 -1.27 22.30 -8.99
C GLY A 145 -0.59 20.96 -8.78
N LEU A 146 0.69 20.82 -9.18
CA LEU A 146 1.49 19.63 -8.91
C LEU A 146 1.64 19.36 -7.41
N GLY A 147 1.95 20.39 -6.61
CA GLY A 147 2.04 20.29 -5.16
C GLY A 147 0.73 19.82 -4.52
N ILE A 148 -0.38 20.38 -4.95
CA ILE A 148 -1.72 19.97 -4.47
C ILE A 148 -2.02 18.51 -4.84
N CYS A 149 -1.73 18.08 -6.05
CA CYS A 149 -1.91 16.68 -6.47
C CYS A 149 -1.11 15.72 -5.59
N LEU A 150 0.14 16.05 -5.24
CA LEU A 150 0.97 15.24 -4.35
C LEU A 150 0.38 15.14 -2.95
N VAL A 151 -0.01 16.26 -2.35
CA VAL A 151 -0.64 16.30 -1.02
C VAL A 151 -1.93 15.47 -1.01
N PHE A 152 -2.75 15.61 -2.06
CA PHE A 152 -4.00 14.87 -2.17
C PHE A 152 -3.77 13.37 -2.33
N PHE A 153 -2.75 12.97 -3.09
CA PHE A 153 -2.35 11.56 -3.24
C PHE A 153 -1.96 10.94 -1.89
N PHE A 154 -1.14 11.61 -1.09
CA PHE A 154 -0.80 11.15 0.26
C PHE A 154 -2.02 11.05 1.17
N PHE A 155 -2.93 11.99 1.09
CA PHE A 155 -4.17 11.98 1.86
C PHE A 155 -5.07 10.79 1.48
N LEU A 156 -5.15 10.43 0.20
CA LEU A 156 -5.85 9.24 -0.27
C LEU A 156 -5.23 7.96 0.30
N LEU A 157 -3.90 7.80 0.23
CA LEU A 157 -3.22 6.63 0.79
C LEU A 157 -3.47 6.45 2.29
N LEU A 158 -3.47 7.54 3.05
CA LEU A 158 -3.77 7.49 4.48
C LEU A 158 -5.24 7.10 4.72
N THR A 159 -6.18 7.70 4.00
CA THR A 159 -7.60 7.38 4.09
C THR A 159 -7.86 5.92 3.77
N PHE A 160 -7.21 5.38 2.73
CA PHE A 160 -7.26 3.97 2.36
C PHE A 160 -6.78 3.06 3.50
N SER A 161 -5.64 3.38 4.10
CA SER A 161 -5.08 2.61 5.21
C SER A 161 -6.02 2.56 6.42
N TYR A 162 -6.62 3.69 6.79
CA TYR A 162 -7.63 3.74 7.86
C TYR A 162 -8.91 2.98 7.50
N SER A 163 -9.36 3.08 6.25
CA SER A 163 -10.55 2.37 5.77
C SER A 163 -10.36 0.87 5.85
N LEU A 164 -9.20 0.34 5.42
CA LEU A 164 -8.86 -1.08 5.53
C LEU A 164 -8.88 -1.57 6.98
N MET A 165 -8.26 -0.80 7.88
CA MET A 165 -8.28 -1.14 9.31
C MET A 165 -9.71 -1.17 9.86
N MET A 166 -10.57 -0.23 9.47
CA MET A 166 -11.96 -0.17 9.92
C MET A 166 -12.82 -1.30 9.36
N ILE A 167 -12.62 -1.72 8.11
CA ILE A 167 -13.30 -2.88 7.53
C ILE A 167 -13.06 -4.15 8.36
N VAL A 168 -11.83 -4.30 8.85
CA VAL A 168 -11.42 -5.48 9.61
C VAL A 168 -11.82 -5.41 11.08
N THR A 169 -11.90 -4.21 11.65
CA THR A 169 -12.10 -4.04 13.09
C THR A 169 -13.53 -3.71 13.49
N LEU A 170 -14.31 -3.11 12.60
CA LEU A 170 -15.62 -2.56 12.91
C LEU A 170 -16.67 -3.07 11.91
N ASP A 171 -17.77 -3.62 12.42
CA ASP A 171 -18.92 -4.03 11.60
C ASP A 171 -19.77 -2.81 11.23
N LEU A 172 -19.24 -1.94 10.35
CA LEU A 172 -19.90 -0.72 9.91
C LEU A 172 -20.33 -0.81 8.45
N LYS A 173 -21.39 -0.06 8.10
CA LYS A 173 -21.77 0.15 6.70
C LYS A 173 -20.67 0.92 5.97
N PHE A 174 -20.39 0.58 4.71
CA PHE A 174 -19.32 1.14 3.87
C PHE A 174 -19.23 2.68 3.90
N ARG A 175 -20.36 3.39 3.77
CA ARG A 175 -20.39 4.87 3.86
C ARG A 175 -19.89 5.42 5.21
N LYS A 176 -20.17 4.71 6.31
CA LYS A 176 -19.69 5.10 7.63
C LYS A 176 -18.18 4.86 7.76
N ILE A 177 -17.67 3.79 7.15
CA ILE A 177 -16.24 3.50 7.09
C ILE A 177 -15.50 4.63 6.39
N LEU A 178 -15.91 5.01 5.17
CA LEU A 178 -15.27 6.10 4.43
C LEU A 178 -15.33 7.44 5.19
N LYS A 179 -16.48 7.79 5.74
CA LYS A 179 -16.61 9.02 6.53
C LYS A 179 -15.69 9.03 7.75
N ASN A 180 -15.67 7.94 8.50
CA ASN A 180 -14.86 7.84 9.70
C ASN A 180 -13.36 7.82 9.38
N SER A 181 -12.93 7.12 8.32
CA SER A 181 -11.53 7.09 7.90
C SER A 181 -11.01 8.47 7.51
N LEU A 182 -11.83 9.28 6.81
CA LEU A 182 -11.51 10.68 6.53
C LEU A 182 -11.34 11.51 7.81
N ILE A 183 -12.25 11.34 8.78
CA ILE A 183 -12.17 12.04 10.06
C ILE A 183 -10.90 11.61 10.82
N PHE A 184 -10.59 10.31 10.88
CA PHE A 184 -9.38 9.84 11.55
C PHE A 184 -8.11 10.28 10.85
N CYS A 185 -8.10 10.30 9.51
CA CYS A 185 -6.97 10.82 8.75
C CYS A 185 -6.67 12.27 9.13
N TYR A 186 -7.70 13.11 9.29
CA TYR A 186 -7.55 14.51 9.68
C TYR A 186 -7.16 14.68 11.16
N LEU A 187 -7.83 13.98 12.07
CA LEU A 187 -7.55 14.06 13.52
C LEU A 187 -6.15 13.58 13.88
N CYS A 188 -5.66 12.54 13.19
CA CYS A 188 -4.34 11.96 13.43
C CYS A 188 -3.25 12.57 12.54
N LEU A 189 -3.49 13.72 11.89
CA LEU A 189 -2.60 14.33 10.92
C LEU A 189 -1.14 14.47 11.43
N PRO A 190 -0.84 14.92 12.66
CA PRO A 190 0.54 15.00 13.13
C PRO A 190 1.23 13.63 13.19
N ARG A 191 0.51 12.59 13.63
CA ARG A 191 1.04 11.20 13.66
C ARG A 191 1.23 10.64 12.25
N ASN A 192 0.32 10.96 11.35
CA ASN A 192 0.38 10.55 9.96
C ASN A 192 1.58 11.17 9.23
N VAL A 193 1.88 12.44 9.49
CA VAL A 193 3.07 13.12 8.96
C VAL A 193 4.34 12.43 9.45
N LEU A 194 4.42 12.11 10.75
CA LEU A 194 5.57 11.37 11.30
C LEU A 194 5.72 9.98 10.65
N LEU A 195 4.62 9.28 10.41
CA LEU A 195 4.61 7.99 9.74
C LEU A 195 5.13 8.11 8.30
N VAL A 196 4.65 9.09 7.55
CA VAL A 196 5.11 9.34 6.17
C VAL A 196 6.60 9.68 6.14
N ILE A 197 7.08 10.51 7.06
CA ILE A 197 8.51 10.84 7.17
C ILE A 197 9.31 9.58 7.48
N SER A 198 8.88 8.76 8.45
CA SER A 198 9.57 7.52 8.81
C SER A 198 9.63 6.53 7.65
N LEU A 199 8.54 6.35 6.90
CA LEU A 199 8.52 5.51 5.69
C LEU A 199 9.43 6.07 4.60
N GLY A 200 9.47 7.39 4.42
CA GLY A 200 10.38 8.06 3.49
C GLY A 200 11.84 7.82 3.83
N VAL A 201 12.21 7.92 5.10
CA VAL A 201 13.57 7.60 5.58
C VAL A 201 13.91 6.14 5.32
N TRP A 202 13.00 5.19 5.64
CA TRP A 202 13.20 3.77 5.36
C TRP A 202 13.36 3.49 3.86
N ALA A 203 12.52 4.08 3.03
CA ALA A 203 12.61 3.95 1.58
C ALA A 203 13.95 4.49 1.05
N ALA A 204 14.42 5.63 1.57
CA ALA A 204 15.73 6.20 1.22
C ALA A 204 16.89 5.28 1.62
N ILE A 205 16.82 4.67 2.81
CA ILE A 205 17.83 3.69 3.28
C ILE A 205 17.83 2.46 2.36
N CYS A 206 16.66 1.90 2.07
CA CYS A 206 16.55 0.74 1.17
C CYS A 206 17.08 1.06 -0.23
N PHE A 207 16.74 2.22 -0.77
CA PHE A 207 17.25 2.67 -2.07
C PHE A 207 18.78 2.83 -2.07
N ALA A 208 19.33 3.43 -1.02
CA ALA A 208 20.79 3.57 -0.87
C ALA A 208 21.49 2.21 -0.80
N LEU A 209 20.93 1.24 -0.06
CA LEU A 209 21.47 -0.13 0.02
C LEU A 209 21.45 -0.85 -1.34
N VAL A 210 20.33 -0.75 -2.08
CA VAL A 210 20.22 -1.31 -3.43
C VAL A 210 21.23 -0.66 -4.38
N TYR A 211 21.39 0.66 -4.31
CA TYR A 211 22.34 1.40 -5.13
C TYR A 211 23.80 0.98 -4.85
N VAL A 212 24.16 0.89 -3.57
CA VAL A 212 25.50 0.43 -3.16
C VAL A 212 25.76 -1.02 -3.60
N SER A 213 24.77 -1.92 -3.47
CA SER A 213 24.91 -3.31 -3.91
C SER A 213 25.04 -3.43 -5.43
N ALA A 214 24.33 -2.60 -6.19
CA ALA A 214 24.46 -2.57 -7.64
C ALA A 214 25.86 -2.09 -8.10
N ILE A 215 26.41 -1.04 -7.46
CA ILE A 215 27.77 -0.56 -7.76
C ILE A 215 28.81 -1.62 -7.42
N SER A 216 28.73 -2.24 -6.24
CA SER A 216 29.67 -3.29 -5.84
C SER A 216 29.60 -4.51 -6.78
N GLY A 217 28.42 -4.90 -7.20
CA GLY A 217 28.22 -5.96 -8.19
C GLY A 217 28.86 -5.64 -9.55
N MET A 218 28.71 -4.42 -10.06
CA MET A 218 29.36 -3.97 -11.29
C MET A 218 30.89 -3.95 -11.17
N ALA A 219 31.42 -3.51 -10.03
CA ALA A 219 32.87 -3.48 -9.80
C ALA A 219 33.48 -4.90 -9.78
N ILE A 220 32.78 -5.88 -9.20
CA ILE A 220 33.23 -7.28 -9.18
C ILE A 220 33.22 -7.85 -10.60
N VAL A 221 32.13 -7.66 -11.36
CA VAL A 221 32.02 -8.14 -12.74
C VAL A 221 33.07 -7.48 -13.65
N GLY A 222 33.28 -6.17 -13.52
CA GLY A 222 34.33 -5.44 -14.28
C GLY A 222 35.73 -5.91 -13.93
N GLY A 223 36.02 -6.25 -12.69
CA GLY A 223 37.30 -6.83 -12.27
C GLY A 223 37.56 -8.23 -12.83
N ILE A 224 36.53 -9.06 -12.97
CA ILE A 224 36.64 -10.39 -13.56
C ILE A 224 36.85 -10.34 -15.07
N VAL A 225 36.26 -9.35 -15.75
CA VAL A 225 36.40 -9.21 -17.23
C VAL A 225 37.78 -8.65 -17.62
N LEU A 226 38.48 -7.97 -16.71
CA LEU A 226 39.82 -7.39 -16.94
C LEU A 226 40.97 -8.31 -16.53
N MET A 227 40.70 -9.46 -15.91
CA MET A 227 41.67 -10.55 -15.66
C MET A 227 41.58 -11.63 -16.72
#